data_574bfd8fb855102458a1864f35fccc39
#
_entry.id   574bfd8fb855102458a1864f35fccc39
#
_cell.length_a   1.000
_cell.length_b   1.000
_cell.length_c   1.000
_cell.angle_alpha   90.00
_cell.angle_beta   90.00
_cell.angle_gamma   90.00
#
_symmetry.space_group_name_H-M   'P 1'
#
loop_
_entity.id
_entity.type
_entity.pdbx_description
1 polymer ?
#
loop_
_entity_poly.entity_id
_entity_poly.type
_entity_poly.pdbx_seq_one_letter_code
_entity_poly.pdbx_strand_id
1 'polypeptide(L)' 'LHCVLAQVNDDLVVRDLGSTNGVRVNGERVAEGTLVPGDELMIGNYRYQVCGDVIGRPAGRPKAE' A
#
# COMPACT_ATOMS: atom_id res chain seq x y z
N LEU A 1 2.98 -13.40 6.79
CA LEU A 1 3.06 -12.62 5.58
C LEU A 1 1.69 -12.15 5.17
N HIS A 2 1.52 -10.88 4.99
CA HIS A 2 0.20 -10.31 4.77
C HIS A 2 -0.07 -10.04 3.30
N CYS A 3 0.90 -9.49 2.62
CA CYS A 3 0.70 -9.11 1.24
C CYS A 3 2.03 -9.02 0.53
N VAL A 4 1.94 -8.86 -0.77
CA VAL A 4 3.09 -8.66 -1.63
C VAL A 4 2.93 -7.33 -2.32
N LEU A 5 4.02 -6.57 -2.38
CA LEU A 5 4.08 -5.36 -3.17
C LEU A 5 5.08 -5.61 -4.27
N ALA A 6 4.68 -5.35 -5.48
CA ALA A 6 5.53 -5.60 -6.63
C ALA A 6 5.43 -4.45 -7.61
N GLN A 7 6.53 -4.15 -8.24
CA GLN A 7 6.52 -3.16 -9.31
C GLN A 7 6.50 -3.89 -10.63
N VAL A 8 5.48 -3.60 -11.43
CA VAL A 8 5.30 -4.22 -12.73
C VAL A 8 5.26 -3.10 -13.75
N ASN A 9 6.30 -3.04 -14.56
CA ASN A 9 6.49 -1.90 -15.45
C ASN A 9 6.57 -0.63 -14.62
N ASP A 10 5.67 0.30 -14.83
CA ASP A 10 5.65 1.53 -14.06
C ASP A 10 4.58 1.52 -12.98
N ASP A 11 3.94 0.39 -12.78
CA ASP A 11 2.85 0.29 -11.83
C ASP A 11 3.32 -0.40 -10.56
N LEU A 12 2.78 0.04 -9.45
CA LEU A 12 2.96 -0.60 -8.17
C LEU A 12 1.70 -1.38 -7.85
N VAL A 13 1.86 -2.67 -7.60
CA VAL A 13 0.73 -3.58 -7.41
C VAL A 13 0.81 -4.17 -6.02
N VAL A 14 -0.31 -4.19 -5.31
CA VAL A 14 -0.42 -4.86 -4.02
C VAL A 14 -1.30 -6.08 -4.19
N ARG A 15 -0.92 -7.16 -3.52
CA ARG A 15 -1.69 -8.39 -3.54
C ARG A 15 -1.81 -8.94 -2.14
N ASP A 16 -3.04 -9.18 -1.71
CA ASP A 16 -3.31 -9.74 -0.40
C ASP A 16 -3.06 -11.25 -0.43
N LEU A 17 -2.32 -11.75 0.52
CA LEU A 17 -1.99 -13.18 0.61
C LEU A 17 -2.83 -13.85 1.70
N GLY A 18 -4.08 -13.49 1.80
CA GLY A 18 -4.96 -14.12 2.77
C GLY A 18 -4.81 -13.57 4.17
N SER A 19 -4.52 -12.28 4.28
CA SER A 19 -4.37 -11.67 5.58
C SER A 19 -5.70 -11.65 6.31
N THR A 20 -5.64 -11.69 7.63
CA THR A 20 -6.84 -11.68 8.45
C THR A 20 -7.59 -10.37 8.32
N ASN A 21 -6.88 -9.27 8.38
CA ASN A 21 -7.50 -7.95 8.38
C ASN A 21 -7.64 -7.36 6.99
N GLY A 22 -7.03 -8.00 6.00
CA GLY A 22 -7.15 -7.54 4.63
C GLY A 22 -6.23 -6.38 4.30
N VAL A 23 -6.26 -6.02 3.03
CA VAL A 23 -5.52 -4.89 2.50
C VAL A 23 -6.55 -3.92 1.95
N ARG A 24 -6.39 -2.65 2.28
CA ARG A 24 -7.32 -1.62 1.82
C ARG A 24 -6.57 -0.56 1.04
N VAL A 25 -7.18 -0.15 -0.05
CA VAL A 25 -6.64 0.95 -0.84
C VAL A 25 -7.70 2.04 -0.82
N ASN A 26 -7.33 3.20 -0.27
CA ASN A 26 -8.24 4.32 -0.11
C ASN A 26 -9.51 3.91 0.64
N GLY A 27 -9.32 3.05 1.63
CA GLY A 27 -10.43 2.61 2.47
C GLY A 27 -11.21 1.43 1.94
N GLU A 28 -10.90 0.97 0.75
CA GLU A 28 -11.64 -0.12 0.13
C GLU A 28 -10.80 -1.39 0.16
N ARG A 29 -11.39 -2.48 0.64
CA ARG A 29 -10.69 -3.75 0.73
C ARG A 29 -10.52 -4.34 -0.64
N VAL A 30 -9.30 -4.77 -0.93
CA VAL A 30 -8.97 -5.34 -2.23
C VAL A 30 -8.20 -6.63 -2.06
N ALA A 31 -8.38 -7.55 -2.98
CA ALA A 31 -7.55 -8.74 -3.05
C ALA A 31 -6.29 -8.42 -3.82
N GLU A 32 -6.38 -7.55 -4.78
CA GLU A 32 -5.26 -7.12 -5.59
C GLU A 32 -5.61 -5.77 -6.18
N GLY A 33 -4.64 -4.88 -6.24
CA GLY A 33 -4.90 -3.57 -6.80
C GLY A 33 -3.63 -2.90 -7.27
N THR A 34 -3.81 -1.96 -8.18
CA THR A 34 -2.73 -1.11 -8.67
C THR A 34 -2.76 0.19 -7.89
N LEU A 35 -1.61 0.62 -7.44
CA LEU A 35 -1.47 1.82 -6.63
C LEU A 35 -0.87 2.92 -7.47
N VAL A 36 -1.36 4.14 -7.27
CA VAL A 36 -0.80 5.32 -7.92
C VAL A 36 -0.39 6.31 -6.84
N PRO A 37 0.48 7.27 -7.17
CA PRO A 37 0.89 8.25 -6.17
C PRO A 37 -0.31 8.94 -5.56
N GLY A 38 -0.29 9.10 -4.26
CA GLY A 38 -1.37 9.71 -3.53
C GLY A 38 -2.33 8.71 -2.91
N ASP A 39 -2.31 7.48 -3.34
CA ASP A 39 -3.18 6.46 -2.76
C ASP A 39 -2.79 6.15 -1.34
N GLU A 40 -3.78 5.82 -0.53
CA GLU A 40 -3.56 5.37 0.83
C GLU A 40 -3.67 3.86 0.86
N LEU A 41 -2.65 3.22 1.38
CA LEU A 41 -2.59 1.77 1.50
C LEU A 41 -2.65 1.41 2.98
N MET A 42 -3.54 0.50 3.34
CA MET A 42 -3.65 0.05 4.71
C MET A 42 -3.43 -1.45 4.76
N ILE A 43 -2.47 -1.86 5.55
CA ILE A 43 -2.13 -3.27 5.72
C ILE A 43 -2.25 -3.56 7.20
N GLY A 44 -3.26 -4.34 7.57
CA GLY A 44 -3.54 -4.57 8.97
C GLY A 44 -3.85 -3.26 9.66
N ASN A 45 -3.06 -2.92 10.65
CA ASN A 45 -3.23 -1.67 11.38
C ASN A 45 -2.29 -0.57 10.92
N TYR A 46 -1.55 -0.81 9.87
CA TYR A 46 -0.56 0.13 9.41
C TYR A 46 -1.06 0.83 8.17
N ARG A 47 -0.83 2.14 8.13
CA ARG A 47 -1.28 2.98 7.04
C ARG A 47 -0.07 3.57 6.34
N TYR A 48 -0.10 3.53 5.03
CA TYR A 48 0.99 4.05 4.20
C TYR A 48 0.41 4.92 3.12
N GLN A 49 1.24 5.77 2.56
CA GLN A 49 0.85 6.60 1.45
C GLN A 49 1.83 6.37 0.31
N VAL A 50 1.30 6.24 -0.89
CA VAL A 50 2.13 6.03 -2.06
C VAL A 50 2.68 7.37 -2.51
N CYS A 51 3.99 7.46 -2.61
CA CYS A 51 4.68 8.69 -3.00
C CYS A 51 5.56 8.39 -4.19
N GLY A 52 5.11 8.81 -5.34
CA GLY A 52 5.84 8.50 -6.55
C GLY A 52 5.85 7.01 -6.76
N ASP A 53 7.02 6.42 -6.81
CA ASP A 53 7.14 4.98 -7.00
C ASP A 53 7.57 4.27 -5.73
N VAL A 54 7.42 4.90 -4.58
CA VAL A 54 7.74 4.28 -3.31
C VAL A 54 6.59 4.48 -2.36
N ILE A 55 6.51 3.63 -1.35
CA ILE A 55 5.51 3.72 -0.32
C ILE A 55 6.15 4.30 0.91
N GLY A 56 5.65 5.45 1.34
CA GLY A 56 6.15 6.11 2.52
C GLY A 56 5.21 5.95 3.69
N ARG A 57 5.68 6.41 4.85
CA ARG A 57 4.86 6.44 6.01
C ARG A 57 3.81 7.50 5.87
N PRO A 58 2.69 7.34 6.54
CA PRO A 58 1.67 8.36 6.48
C PRO A 58 2.18 9.65 7.10
N ALA A 59 1.36 10.63 6.98
CA ALA A 59 1.66 11.96 7.44
C ALA A 59 2.18 11.96 8.84
N GLY A 60 2.97 12.91 9.15
CA GLY A 60 3.56 13.02 10.43
C GLY A 60 4.89 12.33 10.53
N ARG A 61 5.26 11.59 9.50
CA ARG A 61 6.50 10.93 9.55
C ARG A 61 7.27 11.25 8.38
N PRO A 62 7.92 12.31 8.40
CA PRO A 62 8.72 12.65 7.25
C PRO A 62 9.72 11.57 7.13
N LYS A 63 10.04 11.31 6.14
CA LYS A 63 10.87 10.42 5.99
C LYS A 63 12.04 10.61 6.56
N ALA A 64 12.37 10.39 7.00
CA ALA A 64 13.41 10.77 7.70
C ALA A 64 14.57 10.82 7.13
N GLU A 65 14.40 10.91 6.99
CA GLU A 65 15.13 10.95 6.66
C GLU A 65 15.56 10.83 6.62
#